data_1b682c850e8fc3842cce62c514ed673e
#
_entry.id   1b682c850e8fc3842cce62c514ed673e
#
_cell.length_a   1.000
_cell.length_b   1.000
_cell.length_c   1.000
_cell.angle_alpha   90.00
_cell.angle_beta   90.00
_cell.angle_gamma   90.00
#
_symmetry.space_group_name_H-M   'P 1'
#
loop_
_entity.id
_entity.type
_entity.pdbx_description
1 polymer ?
#
loop_
_entity_poly.entity_id
_entity_poly.type
_entity_poly.pdbx_seq_one_letter_code
_entity_poly.pdbx_strand_id
1 'polypeptide(L)'
;GIADYTGNKLKFLKFFCLLGSLSVMSLFFFEGESTLWVGIVFTIMASIGFWGSIVFYNAYLPEVAFPEQQDKVSAKGFMLGYTGSILLLFLSLFMVNKPEFFGLPNAGFASRLTFVLVGIWWLGFAQITYRRLPNNVYGRKPSKDFIWKGLHELKAVALEIKEYSSLKFFLYSFFLFSVGVQTIILMAGIFGSQELGLPTLDLIAVILLVQIVGILGAFIFSRVSNKIGNLATLKITISIWALVCLGAFLLDKSQENVNLYFYGLGALIGLVMGAIQSLSRSTYSKLLPETKDHATYFSFYDVTEKIAIVLGTFVFGALIALTGSMQWSVLFLAVFFLASFIVLSFIKKTKYVS
;
A
#
# COMPACT_ATOMS: atom_id res chain seq x y z
N GLY A 1 -1.64 -6.22 19.49
CA GLY A 1 -2.00 -6.62 20.85
C GLY A 1 -1.83 -8.11 21.07
N ILE A 2 -2.76 -8.97 20.62
CA ILE A 2 -2.73 -10.43 20.92
C ILE A 2 -1.42 -11.07 20.45
N ALA A 3 -0.96 -10.72 19.29
CA ALA A 3 0.28 -11.26 18.71
C ALA A 3 1.52 -10.85 19.51
N ASP A 4 1.57 -9.62 20.00
CA ASP A 4 2.66 -9.13 20.84
C ASP A 4 2.61 -9.78 22.24
N TYR A 5 1.41 -9.87 22.83
CA TYR A 5 1.23 -10.55 24.12
C TYR A 5 1.69 -12.00 24.12
N THR A 6 1.39 -12.75 23.07
CA THR A 6 1.77 -14.16 22.94
C THR A 6 3.15 -14.37 22.32
N GLY A 7 3.73 -13.37 21.67
CA GLY A 7 4.94 -13.47 20.87
C GLY A 7 4.76 -14.25 19.56
N ASN A 8 3.52 -14.56 19.15
CA ASN A 8 3.21 -15.45 18.02
C ASN A 8 2.93 -14.70 16.70
N LYS A 9 3.62 -13.57 16.42
CA LYS A 9 3.43 -12.79 15.18
C LYS A 9 3.47 -13.65 13.92
N LEU A 10 4.38 -14.62 13.86
CA LEU A 10 4.51 -15.51 12.70
C LEU A 10 3.27 -16.39 12.47
N LYS A 11 2.59 -16.85 13.53
CA LYS A 11 1.35 -17.64 13.39
C LYS A 11 0.22 -16.81 12.80
N PHE A 12 0.08 -15.57 13.24
CA PHE A 12 -0.93 -14.64 12.71
C PHE A 12 -0.61 -14.29 11.25
N LEU A 13 0.65 -14.01 10.92
CA LEU A 13 1.07 -13.79 9.54
C LEU A 13 0.70 -14.98 8.65
N LYS A 14 1.01 -16.21 9.07
CA LYS A 14 0.66 -17.45 8.34
C LYS A 14 -0.86 -17.59 8.17
N PHE A 15 -1.63 -17.35 9.24
CA PHE A 15 -3.08 -17.43 9.20
C PHE A 15 -3.68 -16.47 8.18
N PHE A 16 -3.29 -15.18 8.21
CA PHE A 16 -3.82 -14.18 7.28
C PHE A 16 -3.35 -14.41 5.84
N CYS A 17 -2.10 -14.82 5.62
CA CYS A 17 -1.65 -15.21 4.29
C CYS A 17 -2.42 -16.42 3.75
N LEU A 18 -2.69 -17.44 4.56
CA LEU A 18 -3.48 -18.60 4.15
C LEU A 18 -4.92 -18.21 3.83
N LEU A 19 -5.57 -17.45 4.73
CA LEU A 19 -6.92 -16.94 4.54
C LEU A 19 -7.01 -16.15 3.22
N GLY A 20 -6.12 -15.18 3.01
CA GLY A 20 -6.11 -14.34 1.82
C GLY A 20 -5.86 -15.14 0.54
N SER A 21 -4.86 -16.01 0.53
CA SER A 21 -4.53 -16.80 -0.65
C SER A 21 -5.64 -17.77 -1.04
N LEU A 22 -6.21 -18.50 -0.09
CA LEU A 22 -7.33 -19.42 -0.38
C LEU A 22 -8.57 -18.65 -0.86
N SER A 23 -8.84 -17.48 -0.27
CA SER A 23 -9.95 -16.63 -0.71
C SER A 23 -9.77 -16.11 -2.13
N VAL A 24 -8.56 -15.66 -2.49
CA VAL A 24 -8.25 -15.25 -3.87
C VAL A 24 -8.41 -16.44 -4.83
N MET A 25 -7.92 -17.64 -4.48
CA MET A 25 -8.11 -18.84 -5.32
C MET A 25 -9.57 -19.18 -5.51
N SER A 26 -10.42 -18.96 -4.49
CA SER A 26 -11.86 -19.22 -4.56
C SER A 26 -12.61 -18.28 -5.51
N LEU A 27 -12.03 -17.12 -5.89
CA LEU A 27 -12.57 -16.24 -6.93
C LEU A 27 -12.57 -16.91 -8.32
N PHE A 28 -11.90 -18.04 -8.52
CA PHE A 28 -12.02 -18.87 -9.70
C PHE A 28 -13.48 -19.26 -10.00
N PHE A 29 -14.29 -19.45 -8.97
CA PHE A 29 -15.71 -19.83 -9.10
C PHE A 29 -16.65 -18.64 -9.37
N PHE A 30 -16.12 -17.43 -9.50
CA PHE A 30 -16.90 -16.26 -9.89
C PHE A 30 -17.10 -16.22 -11.40
N GLU A 31 -18.31 -16.52 -11.87
CA GLU A 31 -18.67 -16.65 -13.30
C GLU A 31 -19.63 -15.56 -13.80
N GLY A 32 -19.91 -14.54 -12.97
CA GLY A 32 -20.81 -13.45 -13.32
C GLY A 32 -21.97 -13.30 -12.33
N GLU A 33 -23.11 -12.76 -12.79
CA GLU A 33 -24.22 -12.36 -11.91
C GLU A 33 -24.76 -13.49 -11.02
N SER A 34 -24.86 -14.71 -11.54
CA SER A 34 -25.36 -15.86 -10.78
C SER A 34 -24.49 -16.25 -9.58
N THR A 35 -23.22 -15.89 -9.62
CA THR A 35 -22.21 -16.17 -8.59
C THR A 35 -21.65 -14.89 -7.96
N LEU A 36 -22.38 -13.78 -8.03
CA LEU A 36 -21.95 -12.48 -7.50
C LEU A 36 -21.57 -12.53 -6.01
N TRP A 37 -22.31 -13.34 -5.23
CA TRP A 37 -22.01 -13.56 -3.82
C TRP A 37 -20.61 -14.16 -3.61
N VAL A 38 -20.13 -15.06 -4.51
CA VAL A 38 -18.77 -15.62 -4.48
C VAL A 38 -17.76 -14.49 -4.63
N GLY A 39 -17.96 -13.62 -5.64
CA GLY A 39 -17.11 -12.45 -5.87
C GLY A 39 -17.03 -11.55 -4.63
N ILE A 40 -18.19 -11.20 -4.05
CA ILE A 40 -18.25 -10.29 -2.89
C ILE A 40 -17.59 -10.91 -1.65
N VAL A 41 -18.02 -12.12 -1.26
CA VAL A 41 -17.55 -12.76 -0.03
C VAL A 41 -16.03 -13.02 -0.08
N PHE A 42 -15.55 -13.63 -1.17
CA PHE A 42 -14.14 -13.99 -1.25
C PHE A 42 -13.24 -12.78 -1.49
N THR A 43 -13.70 -11.70 -2.12
CA THR A 43 -12.96 -10.42 -2.18
C THR A 43 -12.82 -9.80 -0.80
N ILE A 44 -13.88 -9.80 0.02
CA ILE A 44 -13.81 -9.30 1.40
C ILE A 44 -12.83 -10.13 2.23
N MET A 45 -12.94 -11.47 2.17
CA MET A 45 -12.05 -12.37 2.91
C MET A 45 -10.58 -12.25 2.44
N ALA A 46 -10.35 -12.14 1.13
CA ALA A 46 -9.03 -11.91 0.56
C ALA A 46 -8.43 -10.57 1.05
N SER A 47 -9.24 -9.52 1.09
CA SER A 47 -8.83 -8.20 1.60
C SER A 47 -8.48 -8.26 3.09
N ILE A 48 -9.29 -8.95 3.91
CA ILE A 48 -8.99 -9.18 5.34
C ILE A 48 -7.66 -9.93 5.49
N GLY A 49 -7.45 -10.99 4.71
CA GLY A 49 -6.21 -11.76 4.71
C GLY A 49 -5.00 -10.92 4.30
N PHE A 50 -5.14 -10.13 3.24
CA PHE A 50 -4.06 -9.28 2.73
C PHE A 50 -3.67 -8.21 3.75
N TRP A 51 -4.62 -7.38 4.18
CA TRP A 51 -4.33 -6.28 5.11
C TRP A 51 -3.90 -6.78 6.48
N GLY A 52 -4.51 -7.86 6.97
CA GLY A 52 -4.09 -8.50 8.22
C GLY A 52 -2.65 -9.01 8.15
N SER A 53 -2.23 -9.59 7.02
CA SER A 53 -0.84 -10.06 6.84
C SER A 53 0.18 -8.91 6.80
N ILE A 54 -0.19 -7.77 6.18
CA ILE A 54 0.70 -6.60 6.05
C ILE A 54 1.05 -6.00 7.42
N VAL A 55 0.11 -5.94 8.36
CA VAL A 55 0.38 -5.46 9.72
C VAL A 55 1.55 -6.23 10.36
N PHE A 56 1.46 -7.56 10.32
CA PHE A 56 2.52 -8.40 10.92
C PHE A 56 3.81 -8.35 10.12
N TYR A 57 3.75 -8.32 8.79
CA TYR A 57 4.90 -8.12 7.93
C TYR A 57 5.64 -6.81 8.25
N ASN A 58 4.91 -5.71 8.38
CA ASN A 58 5.49 -4.42 8.70
C ASN A 58 6.13 -4.39 10.10
N ALA A 59 5.49 -5.05 11.08
CA ALA A 59 5.98 -5.13 12.44
C ALA A 59 7.30 -5.90 12.61
N TYR A 60 7.72 -6.66 11.60
CA TYR A 60 9.04 -7.29 11.61
C TYR A 60 10.17 -6.34 11.23
N LEU A 61 9.92 -5.21 10.59
CA LEU A 61 10.99 -4.31 10.14
C LEU A 61 11.96 -3.90 11.26
N PRO A 62 11.50 -3.44 12.44
CA PRO A 62 12.41 -3.11 13.55
C PRO A 62 13.11 -4.33 14.18
N GLU A 63 12.62 -5.55 13.93
CA GLU A 63 13.22 -6.79 14.47
C GLU A 63 14.29 -7.40 13.57
N VAL A 64 14.22 -7.12 12.25
CA VAL A 64 15.12 -7.71 11.25
C VAL A 64 16.18 -6.73 10.74
N ALA A 65 16.08 -5.44 11.10
CA ALA A 65 16.97 -4.39 10.62
C ALA A 65 17.26 -3.35 11.69
N PHE A 66 18.53 -3.01 11.86
CA PHE A 66 18.93 -1.84 12.66
C PHE A 66 18.38 -0.54 12.04
N PRO A 67 18.16 0.52 12.83
CA PRO A 67 17.57 1.77 12.35
C PRO A 67 18.25 2.33 11.08
N GLU A 68 19.59 2.23 10.98
CA GLU A 68 20.36 2.68 9.82
C GLU A 68 20.13 1.86 8.55
N GLN A 69 19.63 0.63 8.69
CA GLN A 69 19.37 -0.31 7.59
C GLN A 69 17.90 -0.33 7.16
N GLN A 70 16.99 0.20 7.98
CA GLN A 70 15.56 0.06 7.76
C GLN A 70 15.07 0.66 6.44
N ASP A 71 15.63 1.79 5.99
CA ASP A 71 15.27 2.39 4.70
C ASP A 71 15.61 1.45 3.54
N LYS A 72 16.81 0.88 3.58
CA LYS A 72 17.28 -0.06 2.54
C LYS A 72 16.47 -1.37 2.54
N VAL A 73 16.17 -1.90 3.72
CA VAL A 73 15.38 -3.15 3.86
C VAL A 73 13.93 -2.90 3.44
N SER A 74 13.34 -1.79 3.86
CA SER A 74 11.99 -1.37 3.45
C SER A 74 11.90 -1.21 1.93
N ALA A 75 12.84 -0.46 1.32
CA ALA A 75 12.88 -0.27 -0.13
C ALA A 75 13.03 -1.59 -0.89
N LYS A 76 13.93 -2.50 -0.46
CA LYS A 76 14.07 -3.84 -1.05
C LYS A 76 12.78 -4.64 -1.02
N GLY A 77 12.02 -4.56 0.08
CA GLY A 77 10.72 -5.22 0.20
C GLY A 77 9.73 -4.74 -0.86
N PHE A 78 9.60 -3.42 -1.05
CA PHE A 78 8.75 -2.86 -2.09
C PHE A 78 9.25 -3.17 -3.50
N MET A 79 10.55 -3.07 -3.76
CA MET A 79 11.15 -3.42 -5.06
C MET A 79 10.83 -4.86 -5.44
N LEU A 80 11.01 -5.81 -4.53
CA LEU A 80 10.69 -7.23 -4.77
C LEU A 80 9.19 -7.45 -4.96
N GLY A 81 8.35 -6.71 -4.21
CA GLY A 81 6.90 -6.73 -4.37
C GLY A 81 6.48 -6.29 -5.77
N TYR A 82 6.96 -5.14 -6.25
CA TYR A 82 6.69 -4.67 -7.61
C TYR A 82 7.22 -5.62 -8.68
N THR A 83 8.44 -6.17 -8.50
CA THR A 83 8.99 -7.16 -9.43
C THR A 83 8.09 -8.39 -9.53
N GLY A 84 7.66 -8.94 -8.38
CA GLY A 84 6.76 -10.09 -8.35
C GLY A 84 5.41 -9.79 -9.00
N SER A 85 4.86 -8.59 -8.76
CA SER A 85 3.61 -8.13 -9.36
C SER A 85 3.71 -7.99 -10.89
N ILE A 86 4.80 -7.40 -11.40
CA ILE A 86 5.05 -7.26 -12.84
C ILE A 86 5.12 -8.64 -13.51
N LEU A 87 5.90 -9.57 -12.94
CA LEU A 87 6.06 -10.91 -13.52
C LEU A 87 4.71 -11.66 -13.59
N LEU A 88 3.94 -11.61 -12.50
CA LEU A 88 2.65 -12.29 -12.46
C LEU A 88 1.63 -11.61 -13.38
N LEU A 89 1.64 -10.27 -13.48
CA LEU A 89 0.75 -9.52 -14.37
C LEU A 89 1.06 -9.84 -15.83
N PHE A 90 2.32 -9.89 -16.25
CA PHE A 90 2.69 -10.30 -17.61
C PHE A 90 2.24 -11.72 -17.94
N LEU A 91 2.47 -12.67 -17.02
CA LEU A 91 2.01 -14.04 -17.21
C LEU A 91 0.48 -14.10 -17.34
N SER A 92 -0.24 -13.37 -16.49
CA SER A 92 -1.70 -13.31 -16.50
C SER A 92 -2.24 -12.70 -17.80
N LEU A 93 -1.66 -11.57 -18.25
CA LEU A 93 -2.03 -10.93 -19.49
C LEU A 93 -1.75 -11.83 -20.72
N PHE A 94 -0.61 -12.52 -20.74
CA PHE A 94 -0.27 -13.45 -21.81
C PHE A 94 -1.28 -14.61 -21.85
N MET A 95 -1.60 -15.16 -20.68
CA MET A 95 -2.56 -16.26 -20.57
C MET A 95 -3.98 -15.86 -21.02
N VAL A 96 -4.43 -14.65 -20.68
CA VAL A 96 -5.76 -14.14 -21.07
C VAL A 96 -5.81 -13.81 -22.55
N ASN A 97 -4.72 -13.23 -23.14
CA ASN A 97 -4.68 -12.85 -24.55
C ASN A 97 -4.43 -14.04 -25.50
N LYS A 98 -3.80 -15.11 -25.02
CA LYS A 98 -3.44 -16.31 -25.78
C LYS A 98 -3.80 -17.58 -25.01
N PRO A 99 -5.08 -17.79 -24.67
CA PRO A 99 -5.51 -18.94 -23.87
C PRO A 99 -5.19 -20.28 -24.54
N GLU A 100 -5.24 -20.33 -25.89
CA GLU A 100 -4.93 -21.50 -26.69
C GLU A 100 -3.49 -21.99 -26.50
N PHE A 101 -2.54 -21.08 -26.27
CA PHE A 101 -1.14 -21.43 -26.00
C PHE A 101 -0.99 -22.25 -24.71
N PHE A 102 -1.87 -22.03 -23.76
CA PHE A 102 -1.91 -22.74 -22.46
C PHE A 102 -2.91 -23.91 -22.45
N GLY A 103 -3.52 -24.25 -23.61
CA GLY A 103 -4.55 -25.28 -23.67
C GLY A 103 -5.85 -24.90 -22.95
N LEU A 104 -6.12 -23.61 -22.75
CA LEU A 104 -7.30 -23.12 -22.03
C LEU A 104 -8.46 -22.87 -23.02
N PRO A 105 -9.71 -23.10 -22.58
CA PRO A 105 -10.87 -23.05 -23.49
C PRO A 105 -11.21 -21.65 -24.02
N ASN A 106 -10.97 -20.59 -23.22
CA ASN A 106 -11.24 -19.20 -23.61
C ASN A 106 -10.61 -18.20 -22.63
N ALA A 107 -10.62 -16.90 -22.99
CA ALA A 107 -10.09 -15.82 -22.17
C ALA A 107 -10.80 -15.66 -20.80
N GLY A 108 -12.12 -15.96 -20.73
CA GLY A 108 -12.87 -15.90 -19.48
C GLY A 108 -12.38 -16.93 -18.47
N PHE A 109 -12.16 -18.17 -18.90
CA PHE A 109 -11.55 -19.21 -18.08
C PHE A 109 -10.13 -18.83 -17.66
N ALA A 110 -9.34 -18.33 -18.62
CA ALA A 110 -7.98 -17.84 -18.34
C ALA A 110 -7.97 -16.74 -17.27
N SER A 111 -8.88 -15.75 -17.37
CA SER A 111 -9.02 -14.68 -16.36
C SER A 111 -9.32 -15.23 -14.98
N ARG A 112 -10.22 -16.21 -14.86
CA ARG A 112 -10.51 -16.86 -13.57
C ARG A 112 -9.32 -17.64 -13.03
N LEU A 113 -8.58 -18.33 -13.91
CA LEU A 113 -7.37 -19.07 -13.53
C LEU A 113 -6.27 -18.15 -13.00
N THR A 114 -6.23 -16.85 -13.38
CA THR A 114 -5.27 -15.89 -12.80
C THR A 114 -5.44 -15.73 -11.30
N PHE A 115 -6.67 -15.81 -10.76
CA PHE A 115 -6.89 -15.77 -9.32
C PHE A 115 -6.25 -16.96 -8.60
N VAL A 116 -6.29 -18.14 -9.20
CA VAL A 116 -5.63 -19.33 -8.65
C VAL A 116 -4.11 -19.13 -8.67
N LEU A 117 -3.56 -18.60 -9.77
CA LEU A 117 -2.13 -18.30 -9.87
C LEU A 117 -1.68 -17.27 -8.84
N VAL A 118 -2.46 -16.21 -8.60
CA VAL A 118 -2.18 -15.22 -7.55
C VAL A 118 -2.10 -15.88 -6.17
N GLY A 119 -3.05 -16.74 -5.84
CA GLY A 119 -3.05 -17.44 -4.56
C GLY A 119 -1.86 -18.39 -4.39
N ILE A 120 -1.53 -19.17 -5.41
CA ILE A 120 -0.34 -20.06 -5.43
C ILE A 120 0.94 -19.24 -5.29
N TRP A 121 1.06 -18.14 -6.05
CA TRP A 121 2.19 -17.22 -6.01
C TRP A 121 2.39 -16.67 -4.60
N TRP A 122 1.32 -16.16 -3.99
CA TRP A 122 1.35 -15.62 -2.64
C TRP A 122 1.80 -16.68 -1.63
N LEU A 123 1.15 -17.86 -1.60
CA LEU A 123 1.51 -18.95 -0.69
C LEU A 123 2.94 -19.43 -0.90
N GLY A 124 3.37 -19.56 -2.16
CA GLY A 124 4.71 -20.05 -2.51
C GLY A 124 5.80 -19.11 -1.97
N PHE A 125 5.72 -17.83 -2.28
CA PHE A 125 6.70 -16.84 -1.82
C PHE A 125 6.64 -16.58 -0.31
N ALA A 126 5.47 -16.69 0.30
CA ALA A 126 5.32 -16.60 1.75
C ALA A 126 6.13 -17.67 2.51
N GLN A 127 6.35 -18.85 1.92
CA GLN A 127 7.18 -19.90 2.57
C GLN A 127 8.62 -19.44 2.77
N ILE A 128 9.17 -18.64 1.86
CA ILE A 128 10.53 -18.07 2.01
C ILE A 128 10.58 -17.16 3.23
N THR A 129 9.57 -16.30 3.35
CA THR A 129 9.42 -15.39 4.49
C THR A 129 9.30 -16.15 5.81
N TYR A 130 8.45 -17.18 5.87
CA TYR A 130 8.21 -17.96 7.10
C TYR A 130 9.47 -18.68 7.61
N ARG A 131 10.36 -19.07 6.71
CA ARG A 131 11.62 -19.77 7.06
C ARG A 131 12.72 -18.82 7.54
N ARG A 132 12.59 -17.52 7.28
CA ARG A 132 13.64 -16.53 7.55
C ARG A 132 13.30 -15.58 8.69
N LEU A 133 12.03 -15.42 9.02
CA LEU A 133 11.61 -14.53 10.10
C LEU A 133 11.85 -15.14 11.47
N PRO A 134 12.31 -14.35 12.46
CA PRO A 134 12.44 -14.81 13.83
C PRO A 134 11.07 -15.19 14.41
N ASN A 135 11.05 -16.26 15.19
CA ASN A 135 9.84 -16.75 15.87
C ASN A 135 10.04 -16.63 17.39
N ASN A 136 9.76 -15.44 17.91
CA ASN A 136 9.87 -15.14 19.33
C ASN A 136 8.56 -15.51 20.04
N VAL A 137 8.48 -16.74 20.57
CA VAL A 137 7.31 -17.20 21.32
C VAL A 137 7.53 -16.97 22.81
N TYR A 138 6.70 -16.12 23.44
CA TYR A 138 6.79 -15.83 24.88
C TYR A 138 6.09 -16.88 25.78
N GLY A 139 5.49 -17.93 25.19
CA GLY A 139 4.81 -19.00 25.92
C GLY A 139 3.52 -18.61 26.63
N ARG A 140 3.07 -17.37 26.49
CA ARG A 140 1.83 -16.87 27.10
C ARG A 140 0.61 -17.36 26.33
N LYS A 141 -0.38 -17.91 27.04
CA LYS A 141 -1.65 -18.34 26.43
C LYS A 141 -2.59 -17.15 26.23
N PRO A 142 -3.34 -17.08 25.12
CA PRO A 142 -4.38 -16.08 24.93
C PRO A 142 -5.42 -16.20 26.06
N SER A 143 -5.84 -15.08 26.65
CA SER A 143 -6.94 -15.09 27.62
C SER A 143 -8.29 -15.16 26.88
N LYS A 144 -9.36 -15.60 27.59
CA LYS A 144 -10.71 -15.70 26.99
C LYS A 144 -11.23 -14.38 26.42
N ASP A 145 -10.76 -13.24 26.92
CA ASP A 145 -11.19 -11.88 26.52
C ASP A 145 -10.21 -11.22 25.52
N PHE A 146 -9.57 -12.00 24.67
CA PHE A 146 -8.47 -11.51 23.81
C PHE A 146 -8.88 -10.38 22.85
N ILE A 147 -10.13 -10.35 22.36
CA ILE A 147 -10.62 -9.30 21.44
C ILE A 147 -10.69 -7.95 22.16
N TRP A 148 -11.28 -7.94 23.36
CA TRP A 148 -11.41 -6.72 24.16
C TRP A 148 -10.04 -6.22 24.65
N LYS A 149 -9.12 -7.13 24.97
CA LYS A 149 -7.73 -6.76 25.28
C LYS A 149 -7.03 -6.13 24.10
N GLY A 150 -7.20 -6.62 22.88
CA GLY A 150 -6.66 -6.00 21.68
C GLY A 150 -7.14 -4.56 21.48
N LEU A 151 -8.43 -4.29 21.73
CA LEU A 151 -8.98 -2.92 21.68
C LEU A 151 -8.42 -2.03 22.80
N HIS A 152 -8.25 -2.56 23.99
CA HIS A 152 -7.64 -1.84 25.12
C HIS A 152 -6.18 -1.48 24.86
N GLU A 153 -5.40 -2.40 24.26
CA GLU A 153 -4.01 -2.16 23.89
C GLU A 153 -3.91 -1.13 22.78
N LEU A 154 -4.78 -1.16 21.76
CA LEU A 154 -4.84 -0.11 20.73
C LEU A 154 -5.14 1.26 21.35
N LYS A 155 -6.06 1.32 22.31
CA LYS A 155 -6.37 2.55 23.06
C LYS A 155 -5.18 3.02 23.90
N ALA A 156 -4.50 2.10 24.56
CA ALA A 156 -3.30 2.42 25.36
C ALA A 156 -2.18 2.97 24.48
N VAL A 157 -1.89 2.33 23.33
CA VAL A 157 -0.92 2.82 22.36
C VAL A 157 -1.34 4.18 21.79
N ALA A 158 -2.63 4.40 21.51
CA ALA A 158 -3.12 5.70 21.05
C ALA A 158 -2.90 6.84 22.09
N LEU A 159 -3.00 6.52 23.38
CA LEU A 159 -2.70 7.46 24.47
C LEU A 159 -1.19 7.69 24.59
N GLU A 160 -0.40 6.61 24.52
CA GLU A 160 1.06 6.67 24.60
C GLU A 160 1.66 7.47 23.44
N ILE A 161 1.15 7.30 22.21
CA ILE A 161 1.58 8.08 21.04
C ILE A 161 1.46 9.60 21.27
N LYS A 162 0.49 10.06 22.08
CA LYS A 162 0.33 11.49 22.39
C LYS A 162 1.53 12.07 23.13
N GLU A 163 2.25 11.26 23.87
CA GLU A 163 3.44 11.67 24.63
C GLU A 163 4.67 11.81 23.73
N TYR A 164 4.73 11.03 22.64
CA TYR A 164 5.82 11.07 21.66
C TYR A 164 5.52 12.09 20.56
N SER A 165 5.93 13.35 20.75
CA SER A 165 5.64 14.46 19.84
C SER A 165 6.00 14.17 18.38
N SER A 166 7.19 13.62 18.11
CA SER A 166 7.64 13.31 16.76
C SER A 166 6.79 12.21 16.09
N LEU A 167 6.45 11.15 16.82
CA LEU A 167 5.61 10.06 16.33
C LEU A 167 4.18 10.54 16.04
N LYS A 168 3.62 11.37 16.93
CA LYS A 168 2.30 11.98 16.77
C LYS A 168 2.22 12.85 15.51
N PHE A 169 3.15 13.79 15.32
CA PHE A 169 3.17 14.63 14.12
C PHE A 169 3.43 13.83 12.84
N PHE A 170 4.25 12.78 12.94
CA PHE A 170 4.44 11.88 11.81
C PHE A 170 3.13 11.19 11.41
N LEU A 171 2.37 10.65 12.36
CA LEU A 171 1.08 9.99 12.07
C LEU A 171 0.04 10.97 11.51
N TYR A 172 -0.01 12.21 11.97
CA TYR A 172 -0.86 13.23 11.36
C TYR A 172 -0.45 13.53 9.92
N SER A 173 0.85 13.71 9.66
CA SER A 173 1.35 13.89 8.30
C SER A 173 1.09 12.66 7.44
N PHE A 174 1.33 11.45 7.98
CA PHE A 174 1.07 10.17 7.33
C PHE A 174 -0.40 10.02 6.93
N PHE A 175 -1.32 10.33 7.85
CA PHE A 175 -2.75 10.36 7.54
C PHE A 175 -3.06 11.28 6.36
N LEU A 176 -2.58 12.53 6.43
CA LEU A 176 -2.86 13.54 5.41
C LEU A 176 -2.33 13.13 4.04
N PHE A 177 -1.05 12.75 3.92
CA PHE A 177 -0.56 12.35 2.60
C PHE A 177 -1.14 11.01 2.13
N SER A 178 -1.51 10.09 3.04
CA SER A 178 -2.17 8.84 2.68
C SER A 178 -3.56 9.08 2.07
N VAL A 179 -4.31 10.11 2.53
CA VAL A 179 -5.56 10.53 1.88
C VAL A 179 -5.32 10.80 0.39
N GLY A 180 -4.30 11.58 0.05
CA GLY A 180 -3.97 11.90 -1.34
C GLY A 180 -3.43 10.69 -2.11
N VAL A 181 -2.37 10.05 -1.59
CA VAL A 181 -1.66 8.95 -2.27
C VAL A 181 -2.60 7.79 -2.58
N GLN A 182 -3.34 7.31 -1.59
CA GLN A 182 -4.19 6.14 -1.76
C GLN A 182 -5.38 6.43 -2.68
N THR A 183 -5.94 7.65 -2.59
CA THR A 183 -7.02 8.06 -3.51
C THR A 183 -6.52 8.14 -4.94
N ILE A 184 -5.35 8.73 -5.21
CA ILE A 184 -4.79 8.78 -6.57
C ILE A 184 -4.54 7.36 -7.09
N ILE A 185 -3.95 6.46 -6.30
CA ILE A 185 -3.69 5.08 -6.72
C ILE A 185 -5.00 4.36 -7.11
N LEU A 186 -6.08 4.55 -6.35
CA LEU A 186 -7.37 3.93 -6.63
C LEU A 186 -8.10 4.57 -7.82
N MET A 187 -8.01 5.89 -7.96
CA MET A 187 -8.80 6.63 -8.94
C MET A 187 -8.08 6.86 -10.27
N ALA A 188 -6.75 6.66 -10.36
CA ALA A 188 -5.98 6.93 -11.57
C ALA A 188 -6.48 6.18 -12.81
N GLY A 189 -6.85 4.90 -12.67
CA GLY A 189 -7.42 4.12 -13.77
C GLY A 189 -8.79 4.64 -14.21
N ILE A 190 -9.66 5.02 -13.26
CA ILE A 190 -10.99 5.58 -13.52
C ILE A 190 -10.85 6.96 -14.16
N PHE A 191 -9.94 7.80 -13.67
CA PHE A 191 -9.61 9.10 -14.26
C PHE A 191 -9.14 8.96 -15.71
N GLY A 192 -8.20 8.05 -15.99
CA GLY A 192 -7.71 7.79 -17.34
C GLY A 192 -8.82 7.32 -18.29
N SER A 193 -9.73 6.44 -17.84
CA SER A 193 -10.81 5.91 -18.68
C SER A 193 -11.98 6.87 -18.84
N GLN A 194 -12.44 7.50 -17.78
CA GLN A 194 -13.68 8.31 -17.82
C GLN A 194 -13.42 9.78 -18.16
N GLU A 195 -12.38 10.38 -17.59
CA GLU A 195 -12.06 11.79 -17.84
C GLU A 195 -11.29 11.99 -19.14
N LEU A 196 -10.28 11.16 -19.37
CA LEU A 196 -9.42 11.30 -20.55
C LEU A 196 -9.82 10.39 -21.73
N GLY A 197 -10.73 9.43 -21.55
CA GLY A 197 -11.19 8.54 -22.60
C GLY A 197 -10.12 7.55 -23.10
N LEU A 198 -9.10 7.23 -22.29
CA LEU A 198 -8.01 6.37 -22.70
C LEU A 198 -8.46 4.90 -22.84
N PRO A 199 -7.97 4.20 -23.86
CA PRO A 199 -8.27 2.79 -24.07
C PRO A 199 -7.65 1.92 -22.96
N THR A 200 -8.25 0.75 -22.72
CA THR A 200 -7.82 -0.19 -21.67
C THR A 200 -6.34 -0.59 -21.78
N LEU A 201 -5.81 -0.70 -23.01
CA LEU A 201 -4.40 -1.04 -23.23
C LEU A 201 -3.45 0.02 -22.68
N ASP A 202 -3.78 1.31 -22.85
CA ASP A 202 -2.98 2.41 -22.32
C ASP A 202 -3.02 2.41 -20.78
N LEU A 203 -4.18 2.12 -20.17
CA LEU A 203 -4.32 2.02 -18.71
C LEU A 203 -3.47 0.87 -18.12
N ILE A 204 -3.48 -0.29 -18.78
CA ILE A 204 -2.64 -1.42 -18.39
C ILE A 204 -1.15 -1.06 -18.52
N ALA A 205 -0.77 -0.41 -19.64
CA ALA A 205 0.61 0.01 -19.85
C ALA A 205 1.09 1.02 -18.81
N VAL A 206 0.22 1.97 -18.39
CA VAL A 206 0.54 2.91 -17.30
C VAL A 206 0.68 2.17 -15.96
N ILE A 207 -0.17 1.19 -15.65
CA ILE A 207 -0.03 0.39 -14.41
C ILE A 207 1.32 -0.33 -14.37
N LEU A 208 1.75 -0.92 -15.50
CA LEU A 208 3.07 -1.55 -15.61
C LEU A 208 4.20 -0.52 -15.47
N LEU A 209 4.07 0.63 -16.12
CA LEU A 209 5.04 1.74 -16.04
C LEU A 209 5.20 2.21 -14.60
N VAL A 210 4.10 2.45 -13.87
CA VAL A 210 4.09 2.85 -12.45
C VAL A 210 4.87 1.85 -11.61
N GLN A 211 4.68 0.54 -11.82
CA GLN A 211 5.38 -0.47 -11.04
C GLN A 211 6.87 -0.55 -11.38
N ILE A 212 7.24 -0.48 -12.67
CA ILE A 212 8.64 -0.50 -13.11
C ILE A 212 9.38 0.72 -12.55
N VAL A 213 8.80 1.90 -12.71
CA VAL A 213 9.39 3.14 -12.19
C VAL A 213 9.34 3.17 -10.66
N GLY A 214 8.34 2.52 -10.04
CA GLY A 214 8.26 2.35 -8.58
C GLY A 214 9.45 1.58 -7.98
N ILE A 215 9.98 0.59 -8.70
CA ILE A 215 11.23 -0.10 -8.31
C ILE A 215 12.38 0.91 -8.27
N LEU A 216 12.52 1.72 -9.33
CA LEU A 216 13.58 2.74 -9.40
C LEU A 216 13.39 3.81 -8.32
N GLY A 217 12.15 4.24 -8.10
CA GLY A 217 11.80 5.21 -7.05
C GLY A 217 12.20 4.73 -5.65
N ALA A 218 11.81 3.52 -5.26
CA ALA A 218 12.19 2.95 -3.98
C ALA A 218 13.72 2.85 -3.82
N PHE A 219 14.43 2.46 -4.88
CA PHE A 219 15.88 2.36 -4.89
C PHE A 219 16.58 3.72 -4.76
N ILE A 220 16.19 4.71 -5.56
CA ILE A 220 16.79 6.03 -5.59
C ILE A 220 16.56 6.74 -4.24
N PHE A 221 15.29 6.80 -3.81
CA PHE A 221 14.94 7.57 -2.61
C PHE A 221 15.41 6.92 -1.31
N SER A 222 15.63 5.59 -1.27
CA SER A 222 16.33 4.98 -0.13
C SER A 222 17.79 5.42 0.01
N ARG A 223 18.44 5.78 -1.11
CA ARG A 223 19.79 6.36 -1.08
C ARG A 223 19.78 7.85 -0.76
N VAL A 224 18.77 8.56 -1.28
CA VAL A 224 18.57 9.98 -0.97
C VAL A 224 18.32 10.15 0.53
N SER A 225 17.47 9.30 1.14
CA SER A 225 17.17 9.35 2.57
C SER A 225 18.42 9.11 3.44
N ASN A 226 19.33 8.24 3.00
CA ASN A 226 20.59 8.03 3.70
C ASN A 226 21.54 9.25 3.67
N LYS A 227 21.37 10.18 2.70
CA LYS A 227 22.20 11.37 2.56
C LYS A 227 21.62 12.61 3.24
N ILE A 228 20.31 12.83 3.06
CA ILE A 228 19.64 14.05 3.53
C ILE A 228 18.60 13.82 4.63
N GLY A 229 18.45 12.55 5.05
CA GLY A 229 17.49 12.12 6.07
C GLY A 229 16.09 11.81 5.53
N ASN A 230 15.34 11.05 6.33
CA ASN A 230 14.00 10.59 5.97
C ASN A 230 13.00 11.73 5.84
N LEU A 231 13.00 12.69 6.78
CA LEU A 231 12.04 13.80 6.79
C LEU A 231 12.19 14.72 5.57
N ALA A 232 13.44 15.06 5.21
CA ALA A 232 13.72 15.87 4.03
C ALA A 232 13.30 15.14 2.75
N THR A 233 13.58 13.85 2.66
CA THR A 233 13.24 13.03 1.51
C THR A 233 11.71 12.84 1.39
N LEU A 234 11.00 12.64 2.49
CA LEU A 234 9.51 12.60 2.49
C LEU A 234 8.92 13.94 2.04
N LYS A 235 9.47 15.08 2.47
CA LYS A 235 9.02 16.39 1.99
C LYS A 235 9.17 16.53 0.47
N ILE A 236 10.28 16.07 -0.10
CA ILE A 236 10.49 16.07 -1.55
C ILE A 236 9.43 15.20 -2.25
N THR A 237 9.19 13.97 -1.76
CA THR A 237 8.19 13.08 -2.36
C THR A 237 6.78 13.64 -2.26
N ILE A 238 6.41 14.23 -1.11
CA ILE A 238 5.10 14.89 -0.91
C ILE A 238 4.94 16.09 -1.86
N SER A 239 5.99 16.88 -2.06
CA SER A 239 5.95 18.01 -3.02
C SER A 239 5.74 17.52 -4.46
N ILE A 240 6.39 16.43 -4.86
CA ILE A 240 6.18 15.83 -6.19
C ILE A 240 4.74 15.30 -6.32
N TRP A 241 4.15 14.69 -5.27
CA TRP A 241 2.74 14.29 -5.28
C TRP A 241 1.78 15.48 -5.46
N ALA A 242 2.07 16.63 -4.85
CA ALA A 242 1.28 17.84 -5.09
C ALA A 242 1.40 18.32 -6.55
N LEU A 243 2.60 18.23 -7.15
CA LEU A 243 2.80 18.52 -8.59
C LEU A 243 2.08 17.53 -9.50
N VAL A 244 1.99 16.25 -9.12
CA VAL A 244 1.18 15.25 -9.85
C VAL A 244 -0.29 15.65 -9.86
N CYS A 245 -0.85 16.13 -8.74
CA CYS A 245 -2.21 16.63 -8.70
C CYS A 245 -2.42 17.82 -9.66
N LEU A 246 -1.47 18.76 -9.68
CA LEU A 246 -1.52 19.89 -10.60
C LEU A 246 -1.41 19.45 -12.06
N GLY A 247 -0.48 18.54 -12.35
CA GLY A 247 -0.32 17.96 -13.69
C GLY A 247 -1.59 17.25 -14.16
N ALA A 248 -2.22 16.44 -13.29
CA ALA A 248 -3.47 15.74 -13.62
C ALA A 248 -4.64 16.72 -13.86
N PHE A 249 -4.71 17.81 -13.10
CA PHE A 249 -5.70 18.87 -13.29
C PHE A 249 -5.59 19.55 -14.67
N LEU A 250 -4.36 19.68 -15.20
CA LEU A 250 -4.09 20.33 -16.50
C LEU A 250 -4.33 19.41 -17.70
N LEU A 251 -4.57 18.10 -17.48
CA LEU A 251 -4.88 17.17 -18.57
C LEU A 251 -6.32 17.34 -19.05
N ASP A 252 -6.47 17.39 -20.38
CA ASP A 252 -7.77 17.43 -21.03
C ASP A 252 -7.79 16.45 -22.22
N LYS A 253 -8.92 15.76 -22.39
CA LYS A 253 -9.12 14.80 -23.47
C LYS A 253 -8.99 15.38 -24.88
N SER A 254 -9.13 16.71 -25.03
CA SER A 254 -8.97 17.40 -26.31
C SER A 254 -7.51 17.64 -26.71
N GLN A 255 -6.57 17.42 -25.79
CA GLN A 255 -5.15 17.62 -26.06
C GLN A 255 -4.62 16.55 -27.01
N GLU A 256 -3.88 16.99 -28.02
CA GLU A 256 -3.09 16.09 -28.87
C GLU A 256 -2.06 15.35 -27.96
N ASN A 257 -1.96 14.04 -28.09
CA ASN A 257 -1.06 13.20 -27.29
C ASN A 257 -1.36 13.17 -25.78
N VAL A 258 -2.61 13.32 -25.33
CA VAL A 258 -3.00 13.23 -23.91
C VAL A 258 -2.53 11.93 -23.24
N ASN A 259 -2.48 10.82 -23.99
CA ASN A 259 -1.93 9.55 -23.57
C ASN A 259 -0.46 9.68 -23.14
N LEU A 260 0.38 10.39 -23.91
CA LEU A 260 1.80 10.59 -23.57
C LEU A 260 1.98 11.41 -22.29
N TYR A 261 1.16 12.44 -22.09
CA TYR A 261 1.16 13.22 -20.84
C TYR A 261 0.71 12.38 -19.66
N PHE A 262 -0.30 11.52 -19.85
CA PHE A 262 -0.75 10.59 -18.82
C PHE A 262 0.33 9.53 -18.48
N TYR A 263 1.08 9.04 -19.45
CA TYR A 263 2.26 8.20 -19.22
C TYR A 263 3.33 8.94 -18.41
N GLY A 264 3.59 10.21 -18.72
CA GLY A 264 4.52 11.06 -17.95
C GLY A 264 4.11 11.20 -16.49
N LEU A 265 2.82 11.46 -16.24
CA LEU A 265 2.29 11.47 -14.86
C LEU A 265 2.37 10.10 -14.19
N GLY A 266 2.07 9.02 -14.91
CA GLY A 266 2.23 7.66 -14.41
C GLY A 266 3.67 7.37 -13.99
N ALA A 267 4.65 7.80 -14.77
CA ALA A 267 6.07 7.68 -14.41
C ALA A 267 6.42 8.47 -13.14
N LEU A 268 5.94 9.71 -12.99
CA LEU A 268 6.12 10.49 -11.77
C LEU A 268 5.44 9.83 -10.56
N ILE A 269 4.20 9.35 -10.72
CA ILE A 269 3.48 8.58 -9.69
C ILE A 269 4.32 7.37 -9.28
N GLY A 270 4.80 6.57 -10.23
CA GLY A 270 5.64 5.40 -9.95
C GLY A 270 6.87 5.77 -9.13
N LEU A 271 7.60 6.79 -9.57
CA LEU A 271 8.82 7.26 -8.91
C LEU A 271 8.58 7.60 -7.42
N VAL A 272 7.54 8.37 -7.14
CA VAL A 272 7.26 8.81 -5.76
C VAL A 272 6.44 7.80 -4.96
N MET A 273 5.69 6.88 -5.59
CA MET A 273 4.93 5.83 -4.92
C MET A 273 5.86 4.83 -4.22
N GLY A 274 6.87 4.31 -4.94
CA GLY A 274 7.87 3.42 -4.33
C GLY A 274 8.65 4.10 -3.21
N ALA A 275 8.94 5.38 -3.37
CA ALA A 275 9.62 6.20 -2.36
C ALA A 275 8.76 6.39 -1.11
N ILE A 276 7.54 6.93 -1.25
CA ILE A 276 6.71 7.32 -0.10
C ILE A 276 6.29 6.11 0.73
N GLN A 277 5.93 5.00 0.09
CA GLN A 277 5.55 3.77 0.78
C GLN A 277 6.71 3.17 1.57
N SER A 278 7.91 3.08 0.96
CA SER A 278 9.06 2.50 1.64
C SER A 278 9.59 3.37 2.78
N LEU A 279 9.65 4.70 2.57
CA LEU A 279 10.15 5.65 3.56
C LEU A 279 9.17 5.91 4.68
N SER A 280 7.86 5.92 4.42
CA SER A 280 6.84 6.06 5.47
C SER A 280 6.95 4.93 6.48
N ARG A 281 7.04 3.69 5.99
CA ARG A 281 7.19 2.51 6.85
C ARG A 281 8.48 2.55 7.67
N SER A 282 9.62 2.87 7.05
CA SER A 282 10.89 2.91 7.76
C SER A 282 10.99 4.10 8.72
N THR A 283 10.46 5.27 8.34
CA THR A 283 10.41 6.44 9.21
C THR A 283 9.54 6.19 10.44
N TYR A 284 8.36 5.60 10.24
CA TYR A 284 7.51 5.19 11.36
C TYR A 284 8.23 4.23 12.29
N SER A 285 8.87 3.20 11.74
CA SER A 285 9.66 2.22 12.51
C SER A 285 10.77 2.87 13.34
N LYS A 286 11.47 3.85 12.79
CA LYS A 286 12.56 4.59 13.47
C LYS A 286 12.07 5.55 14.57
N LEU A 287 10.80 5.98 14.49
CA LEU A 287 10.18 6.88 15.47
C LEU A 287 9.49 6.13 16.61
N LEU A 288 9.37 4.80 16.53
CA LEU A 288 8.80 4.00 17.60
C LEU A 288 9.65 4.11 18.86
N PRO A 289 9.04 4.12 20.05
CA PRO A 289 9.75 3.96 21.31
C PRO A 289 10.39 2.56 21.39
N GLU A 290 11.30 2.37 22.33
CA GLU A 290 11.80 1.03 22.65
C GLU A 290 10.67 0.18 23.23
N THR A 291 10.17 -0.74 22.44
CA THR A 291 9.00 -1.57 22.78
C THR A 291 9.16 -2.99 22.22
N LYS A 292 8.40 -3.92 22.82
CA LYS A 292 8.20 -5.26 22.25
C LYS A 292 6.87 -5.37 21.48
N ASP A 293 6.04 -4.34 21.55
CA ASP A 293 4.66 -4.34 21.03
C ASP A 293 4.57 -3.80 19.59
N HIS A 294 5.56 -4.11 18.75
CA HIS A 294 5.67 -3.62 17.39
C HIS A 294 4.40 -3.88 16.55
N ALA A 295 3.74 -5.04 16.72
CA ALA A 295 2.53 -5.33 15.94
C ALA A 295 1.36 -4.44 16.35
N THR A 296 1.23 -4.04 17.62
CA THR A 296 0.20 -3.10 18.06
C THR A 296 0.42 -1.71 17.48
N TYR A 297 1.65 -1.20 17.48
CA TYR A 297 1.99 0.07 16.85
C TYR A 297 1.75 0.04 15.34
N PHE A 298 2.18 -1.01 14.63
CA PHE A 298 1.93 -1.14 13.19
C PHE A 298 0.45 -1.37 12.86
N SER A 299 -0.34 -1.96 13.76
CA SER A 299 -1.81 -1.99 13.62
C SER A 299 -2.40 -0.58 13.62
N PHE A 300 -1.89 0.32 14.49
CA PHE A 300 -2.33 1.71 14.53
C PHE A 300 -1.94 2.47 13.24
N TYR A 301 -0.73 2.27 12.76
CA TYR A 301 -0.26 2.79 11.47
C TYR A 301 -1.18 2.34 10.32
N ASP A 302 -1.48 1.04 10.24
CA ASP A 302 -2.33 0.48 9.19
C ASP A 302 -3.79 1.00 9.28
N VAL A 303 -4.37 1.05 10.49
CA VAL A 303 -5.72 1.64 10.69
C VAL A 303 -5.75 3.10 10.26
N THR A 304 -4.71 3.88 10.55
CA THR A 304 -4.60 5.28 10.11
C THR A 304 -4.65 5.38 8.58
N GLU A 305 -3.94 4.50 7.88
CA GLU A 305 -3.98 4.43 6.41
C GLU A 305 -5.37 4.05 5.89
N LYS A 306 -6.05 3.07 6.51
CA LYS A 306 -7.40 2.65 6.07
C LYS A 306 -8.44 3.76 6.26
N ILE A 307 -8.38 4.48 7.37
CA ILE A 307 -9.25 5.66 7.57
C ILE A 307 -8.95 6.73 6.51
N ALA A 308 -7.68 6.94 6.16
CA ALA A 308 -7.28 7.86 5.10
C ALA A 308 -7.85 7.45 3.72
N ILE A 309 -7.83 6.15 3.38
CA ILE A 309 -8.43 5.63 2.14
C ILE A 309 -9.93 5.95 2.09
N VAL A 310 -10.67 5.63 3.16
CA VAL A 310 -12.12 5.88 3.21
C VAL A 310 -12.44 7.36 3.09
N LEU A 311 -11.72 8.21 3.84
CA LEU A 311 -11.93 9.66 3.78
C LEU A 311 -11.59 10.21 2.38
N GLY A 312 -10.47 9.79 1.81
CA GLY A 312 -10.00 10.29 0.52
C GLY A 312 -10.95 9.93 -0.62
N THR A 313 -11.40 8.67 -0.68
CA THR A 313 -12.37 8.23 -1.68
C THR A 313 -13.73 8.90 -1.51
N PHE A 314 -14.18 9.11 -0.27
CA PHE A 314 -15.42 9.84 0.01
C PHE A 314 -15.32 11.30 -0.42
N VAL A 315 -14.25 12.01 -0.04
CA VAL A 315 -14.04 13.42 -0.43
C VAL A 315 -13.93 13.56 -1.94
N PHE A 316 -13.20 12.66 -2.60
CA PHE A 316 -13.05 12.64 -4.04
C PHE A 316 -14.40 12.47 -4.75
N GLY A 317 -15.21 11.49 -4.34
CA GLY A 317 -16.55 11.26 -4.88
C GLY A 317 -17.52 12.41 -4.61
N ALA A 318 -17.50 13.01 -3.41
CA ALA A 318 -18.31 14.16 -3.06
C ALA A 318 -17.97 15.38 -3.92
N LEU A 319 -16.68 15.61 -4.19
CA LEU A 319 -16.25 16.70 -5.07
C LEU A 319 -16.67 16.46 -6.52
N ILE A 320 -16.63 15.24 -7.03
CA ILE A 320 -17.20 14.92 -8.36
C ILE A 320 -18.69 15.26 -8.39
N ALA A 321 -19.44 14.87 -7.37
CA ALA A 321 -20.88 15.14 -7.29
C ALA A 321 -21.19 16.66 -7.25
N LEU A 322 -20.33 17.48 -6.65
CA LEU A 322 -20.49 18.91 -6.54
C LEU A 322 -20.01 19.69 -7.78
N THR A 323 -18.90 19.26 -8.39
CA THR A 323 -18.22 19.99 -9.47
C THR A 323 -18.50 19.43 -10.86
N GLY A 324 -18.97 18.19 -10.95
CA GLY A 324 -19.12 17.46 -12.20
C GLY A 324 -17.78 17.07 -12.88
N SER A 325 -16.63 17.24 -12.20
CA SER A 325 -15.30 17.04 -12.78
C SER A 325 -14.36 16.31 -11.85
N MET A 326 -13.70 15.27 -12.38
CA MET A 326 -12.64 14.57 -11.66
C MET A 326 -11.37 15.42 -11.51
N GLN A 327 -11.10 16.33 -12.43
CA GLN A 327 -9.93 17.20 -12.41
C GLN A 327 -9.90 18.06 -11.14
N TRP A 328 -11.04 18.69 -10.77
CA TRP A 328 -11.14 19.46 -9.52
C TRP A 328 -10.95 18.59 -8.28
N SER A 329 -11.47 17.36 -8.33
CA SER A 329 -11.30 16.41 -7.22
C SER A 329 -9.83 16.02 -7.03
N VAL A 330 -9.10 15.80 -8.11
CA VAL A 330 -7.65 15.52 -8.06
C VAL A 330 -6.86 16.74 -7.56
N LEU A 331 -7.17 17.94 -8.05
CA LEU A 331 -6.51 19.15 -7.61
C LEU A 331 -6.70 19.40 -6.11
N PHE A 332 -7.90 19.13 -5.59
CA PHE A 332 -8.18 19.28 -4.16
C PHE A 332 -7.32 18.38 -3.28
N LEU A 333 -6.89 17.20 -3.78
CA LEU A 333 -5.99 16.33 -3.03
C LEU A 333 -4.63 17.00 -2.75
N ALA A 334 -4.21 17.99 -3.57
CA ALA A 334 -3.00 18.77 -3.30
C ALA A 334 -3.04 19.49 -1.95
N VAL A 335 -4.22 19.86 -1.46
CA VAL A 335 -4.39 20.48 -0.12
C VAL A 335 -3.91 19.54 0.97
N PHE A 336 -4.22 18.26 0.87
CA PHE A 336 -3.75 17.25 1.83
C PHE A 336 -2.23 17.08 1.80
N PHE A 337 -1.62 17.13 0.61
CA PHE A 337 -0.16 17.07 0.48
C PHE A 337 0.51 18.31 1.08
N LEU A 338 -0.03 19.50 0.83
CA LEU A 338 0.48 20.75 1.41
C LEU A 338 0.33 20.76 2.94
N ALA A 339 -0.82 20.37 3.45
CA ALA A 339 -1.05 20.26 4.88
C ALA A 339 -0.09 19.23 5.52
N SER A 340 0.11 18.09 4.87
CA SER A 340 1.07 17.07 5.31
C SER A 340 2.51 17.60 5.36
N PHE A 341 2.94 18.33 4.33
CA PHE A 341 4.25 18.97 4.27
C PHE A 341 4.48 19.92 5.45
N ILE A 342 3.47 20.73 5.79
CA ILE A 342 3.52 21.64 6.93
C ILE A 342 3.64 20.87 8.24
N VAL A 343 2.78 19.86 8.45
CA VAL A 343 2.78 19.04 9.67
C VAL A 343 4.12 18.29 9.84
N LEU A 344 4.69 17.78 8.75
CA LEU A 344 5.99 17.10 8.77
C LEU A 344 7.12 18.05 9.22
N SER A 345 6.93 19.37 9.06
CA SER A 345 7.93 20.37 9.47
C SER A 345 7.99 20.60 10.99
N PHE A 346 6.96 20.17 11.74
CA PHE A 346 6.96 20.24 13.20
C PHE A 346 7.70 19.08 13.88
N ILE A 347 8.12 18.06 13.12
CA ILE A 347 8.86 16.93 13.68
C ILE A 347 10.27 17.35 14.03
N LYS A 348 10.65 17.14 15.29
CA LYS A 348 12.03 17.36 15.72
C LYS A 348 12.95 16.30 15.10
N LYS A 349 14.06 16.75 14.54
CA LYS A 349 15.09 15.86 14.01
C LYS A 349 15.63 14.98 15.14
N THR A 350 15.67 13.68 14.91
CA THR A 350 16.31 12.71 15.79
C THR A 350 17.49 12.06 15.07
N LYS A 351 18.38 11.40 15.80
CA LYS A 351 19.59 10.76 15.24
C LYS A 351 19.31 9.87 14.02
N TYR A 352 18.14 9.22 13.95
CA TYR A 352 17.82 8.25 12.90
C TYR A 352 16.87 8.77 11.83
N VAL A 353 16.32 9.97 11.99
CA VAL A 353 15.25 10.51 11.11
C VAL A 353 15.61 11.91 10.56
N SER A 354 16.76 12.40 10.95
CA SER A 354 17.29 13.72 10.54
C SER A 354 17.64 13.78 9.07
#